data_ed626212a18119385794205590859155
#
_entry.id   ed626212a18119385794205590859155
#
_cell.length_a   1.000
_cell.length_b   1.000
_cell.length_c   1.000
_cell.angle_alpha   90.00
_cell.angle_beta   90.00
_cell.angle_gamma   90.00
#
_symmetry.space_group_name_H-M   'P 1'
#
loop_
_entity.id
_entity.type
_entity.pdbx_description
1 polymer ?
#
loop_
_entity_poly.entity_id
_entity_poly.type
_entity_poly.pdbx_seq_one_letter_code
_entity_poly.pdbx_strand_id
1 'polypeptide(L)'
;MRKTIASGAIFFIAFAIITFNSCNNNSTSSQASSQQDSLQKVITRGKYLALHVAACIHCHSHRDFTKYAGPVVAGTEGGGGQLFDSSELNVIPGKIYSANITPDSATGIGSWTDAEILRAITQGINKNGDTLFPLMPYANFNRMAKSDLLSIVAYLRTLKPISNKVPARQLFIPISIAYPAGALQKSVDSNVCPSESDTIKYGGYLVGAGGCGDCHTPYIKGVPDFSKMFGGGNTFHIGSFVVTSANITPDSTTGIGAWEVGTFIAKFAGCREEKGYNYNPGKLNTIMPVVDFSGMTDGDLKAIYAYLRTVKPVKNQITKYPE
;
A
#
# COMPACT_ATOMS: atom_id res chain seq x y z
N MET A 1 23.96 43.88 91.55
CA MET A 1 25.38 43.82 91.51
C MET A 1 25.84 42.57 90.74
N ARG A 2 25.98 42.59 89.52
CA ARG A 2 26.82 41.71 88.73
C ARG A 2 26.71 42.19 87.30
N LYS A 3 27.76 42.73 86.80
CA LYS A 3 27.93 43.16 85.42
C LYS A 3 28.14 41.91 84.56
N THR A 4 27.41 41.75 83.50
CA THR A 4 27.66 40.75 82.44
C THR A 4 28.07 41.45 81.14
N ILE A 5 29.24 41.11 80.73
CA ILE A 5 29.89 41.58 79.51
C ILE A 5 29.31 40.82 78.31
N ALA A 6 28.79 41.54 77.34
CA ALA A 6 28.34 40.94 76.06
C ALA A 6 29.53 40.87 75.06
N SER A 7 29.87 39.67 74.69
CA SER A 7 30.86 39.38 73.65
C SER A 7 30.20 39.31 72.25
N GLY A 8 30.57 40.26 71.39
CA GLY A 8 30.07 40.30 70.03
C GLY A 8 30.82 39.29 69.16
N ALA A 9 30.05 38.38 68.52
CA ALA A 9 30.55 37.48 67.48
C ALA A 9 30.31 38.10 66.11
N ILE A 10 31.38 38.38 65.40
CA ILE A 10 31.33 38.83 63.99
C ILE A 10 31.17 37.63 63.13
N PHE A 11 30.01 37.49 62.46
CA PHE A 11 29.75 36.47 61.43
C PHE A 11 30.29 36.96 60.06
N PHE A 12 31.34 36.34 59.56
CA PHE A 12 31.72 36.45 58.17
C PHE A 12 30.78 35.64 57.31
N ILE A 13 29.96 36.30 56.50
CA ILE A 13 29.14 35.65 55.45
C ILE A 13 30.02 35.46 54.24
N ALA A 14 30.48 34.23 54.01
CA ALA A 14 31.15 33.85 52.78
C ALA A 14 30.10 33.75 51.65
N PHE A 15 30.14 34.67 50.71
CA PHE A 15 29.33 34.64 49.49
C PHE A 15 29.88 33.59 48.55
N ALA A 16 29.28 32.38 48.53
CA ALA A 16 29.58 31.36 47.55
C ALA A 16 28.96 31.77 46.22
N ILE A 17 29.76 32.18 45.23
CA ILE A 17 29.36 32.41 43.88
C ILE A 17 29.11 31.02 43.23
N ILE A 18 27.87 30.58 43.14
CA ILE A 18 27.45 29.41 42.40
C ILE A 18 27.43 29.85 40.93
N THR A 19 28.48 29.51 40.17
CA THR A 19 28.45 29.60 38.72
C THR A 19 27.55 28.51 38.20
N PHE A 20 26.35 28.86 37.78
CA PHE A 20 25.50 27.98 36.97
C PHE A 20 26.21 27.75 35.62
N ASN A 21 26.85 26.58 35.48
CA ASN A 21 27.21 26.08 34.17
C ASN A 21 25.90 25.83 33.40
N SER A 22 25.59 26.74 32.49
CA SER A 22 24.53 26.57 31.48
C SER A 22 24.93 25.39 30.60
N CYS A 23 24.44 24.19 30.94
CA CYS A 23 24.58 23.02 30.07
C CYS A 23 23.90 23.34 28.74
N ASN A 24 24.66 23.20 27.70
CA ASN A 24 24.40 23.45 26.32
C ASN A 24 23.12 22.72 25.84
N ASN A 25 21.97 23.40 25.80
CA ASN A 25 20.68 22.88 25.31
C ASN A 25 20.64 22.68 23.78
N ASN A 26 21.73 22.96 23.05
CA ASN A 26 21.78 22.85 21.60
C ASN A 26 21.90 21.41 21.07
N SER A 27 22.41 20.46 21.87
CA SER A 27 22.55 19.06 21.43
C SER A 27 21.23 18.29 21.48
N THR A 28 20.34 18.60 22.43
CA THR A 28 19.03 17.94 22.56
C THR A 28 18.05 18.42 21.49
N SER A 29 18.08 19.69 21.10
CA SER A 29 17.23 20.24 20.05
C SER A 29 17.63 19.72 18.65
N SER A 30 18.94 19.56 18.37
CA SER A 30 19.40 19.02 17.11
C SER A 30 19.13 17.53 16.93
N GLN A 31 19.20 16.74 18.02
CA GLN A 31 18.82 15.33 18.00
C GLN A 31 17.31 15.14 17.82
N ALA A 32 16.49 15.93 18.48
CA ALA A 32 15.04 15.87 18.32
C ALA A 32 14.61 16.24 16.91
N SER A 33 15.20 17.27 16.29
CA SER A 33 14.92 17.63 14.91
C SER A 33 15.35 16.54 13.93
N SER A 34 16.52 15.93 14.10
CA SER A 34 16.98 14.86 13.23
C SER A 34 16.13 13.57 13.32
N GLN A 35 15.61 13.25 14.50
CA GLN A 35 14.67 12.14 14.67
C GLN A 35 13.31 12.44 14.03
N GLN A 36 12.81 13.67 14.17
CA GLN A 36 11.56 14.11 13.54
C GLN A 36 11.66 14.04 12.01
N ASP A 37 12.78 14.52 11.43
CA ASP A 37 13.04 14.47 9.99
C ASP A 37 13.13 13.02 9.49
N SER A 38 13.74 12.14 10.27
CA SER A 38 13.85 10.71 9.97
C SER A 38 12.47 10.05 9.93
N LEU A 39 11.63 10.30 10.95
CA LEU A 39 10.26 9.78 11.02
C LEU A 39 9.41 10.30 9.85
N GLN A 40 9.52 11.59 9.52
CA GLN A 40 8.78 12.19 8.41
C GLN A 40 9.15 11.55 7.06
N LYS A 41 10.42 11.20 6.83
CA LYS A 41 10.85 10.46 5.63
C LYS A 41 10.20 9.08 5.56
N VAL A 42 10.17 8.35 6.68
CA VAL A 42 9.52 7.03 6.77
C VAL A 42 8.03 7.13 6.45
N ILE A 43 7.32 8.09 7.05
CA ILE A 43 5.89 8.32 6.79
C ILE A 43 5.65 8.71 5.33
N THR A 44 6.48 9.59 4.76
CA THR A 44 6.37 10.02 3.36
C THR A 44 6.56 8.85 2.40
N ARG A 45 7.57 7.97 2.64
CA ARG A 45 7.76 6.75 1.87
C ARG A 45 6.55 5.82 2.00
N GLY A 46 6.04 5.63 3.23
CA GLY A 46 4.86 4.81 3.50
C GLY A 46 3.62 5.32 2.80
N LYS A 47 3.41 6.65 2.81
CA LYS A 47 2.32 7.30 2.07
C LYS A 47 2.40 7.00 0.58
N TYR A 48 3.57 7.20 -0.01
CA TYR A 48 3.80 6.92 -1.42
C TYR A 48 3.48 5.47 -1.78
N LEU A 49 3.99 4.52 -1.00
CA LEU A 49 3.77 3.09 -1.22
C LEU A 49 2.29 2.71 -1.05
N ALA A 50 1.64 3.17 0.01
CA ALA A 50 0.26 2.82 0.33
C ALA A 50 -0.77 3.43 -0.63
N LEU A 51 -0.49 4.62 -1.17
CA LEU A 51 -1.38 5.29 -2.12
C LEU A 51 -1.11 4.86 -3.57
N HIS A 52 0.18 4.76 -3.96
CA HIS A 52 0.53 4.75 -5.38
C HIS A 52 1.17 3.44 -5.86
N VAL A 53 1.76 2.63 -4.97
CA VAL A 53 2.40 1.39 -5.39
C VAL A 53 1.59 0.17 -4.98
N ALA A 54 1.40 -0.05 -3.68
CA ALA A 54 0.60 -1.16 -3.14
C ALA A 54 -0.91 -0.87 -3.15
N ALA A 55 -1.31 0.38 -3.43
CA ALA A 55 -2.69 0.85 -3.55
C ALA A 55 -3.61 0.38 -2.40
N CYS A 56 -3.10 0.38 -1.16
CA CYS A 56 -3.84 -0.07 0.03
C CYS A 56 -5.16 0.68 0.18
N ILE A 57 -5.09 2.01 0.05
CA ILE A 57 -6.25 2.91 0.23
C ILE A 57 -7.30 2.68 -0.86
N HIS A 58 -6.89 2.31 -2.09
CA HIS A 58 -7.82 1.98 -3.17
C HIS A 58 -8.81 0.86 -2.78
N CYS A 59 -8.31 -0.26 -2.25
CA CYS A 59 -9.14 -1.39 -1.84
C CYS A 59 -9.84 -1.16 -0.49
N HIS A 60 -9.20 -0.43 0.43
CA HIS A 60 -9.69 -0.20 1.78
C HIS A 60 -10.53 1.07 1.94
N SER A 61 -11.14 1.57 0.85
CA SER A 61 -12.03 2.74 0.85
C SER A 61 -13.22 2.50 -0.08
N HIS A 62 -14.26 3.31 0.01
CA HIS A 62 -15.32 3.30 -1.00
C HIS A 62 -14.83 3.95 -2.29
N ARG A 63 -15.26 3.40 -3.45
CA ARG A 63 -14.89 3.85 -4.78
C ARG A 63 -16.10 4.33 -5.57
N ASP A 64 -15.91 5.38 -6.36
CA ASP A 64 -16.96 5.96 -7.21
C ASP A 64 -16.77 5.54 -8.68
N PHE A 65 -17.36 4.42 -9.07
CA PHE A 65 -17.31 3.94 -10.46
C PHE A 65 -18.25 4.69 -11.42
N THR A 66 -18.95 5.72 -10.99
CA THR A 66 -19.57 6.69 -11.91
C THR A 66 -18.50 7.55 -12.60
N LYS A 67 -17.27 7.53 -12.08
CA LYS A 67 -16.08 8.19 -12.61
C LYS A 67 -15.10 7.17 -13.18
N TYR A 68 -14.19 7.64 -14.04
CA TYR A 68 -13.18 6.77 -14.65
C TYR A 68 -12.24 6.16 -13.60
N ALA A 69 -12.05 4.85 -13.69
CA ALA A 69 -11.21 4.01 -12.82
C ALA A 69 -11.63 3.96 -11.33
N GLY A 70 -12.84 4.45 -10.98
CA GLY A 70 -13.36 4.37 -9.63
C GLY A 70 -12.45 5.03 -8.58
N PRO A 71 -12.26 6.36 -8.62
CA PRO A 71 -11.45 7.04 -7.61
C PRO A 71 -12.03 6.84 -6.21
N VAL A 72 -11.18 6.92 -5.20
CA VAL A 72 -11.58 6.85 -3.80
C VAL A 72 -12.52 8.00 -3.45
N VAL A 73 -13.61 7.69 -2.77
CA VAL A 73 -14.55 8.69 -2.26
C VAL A 73 -13.92 9.42 -1.08
N ALA A 74 -13.82 10.74 -1.18
CA ALA A 74 -13.21 11.57 -0.14
C ALA A 74 -13.88 11.36 1.22
N GLY A 75 -13.05 11.23 2.26
CA GLY A 75 -13.49 10.99 3.64
C GLY A 75 -13.72 9.52 3.99
N THR A 76 -13.46 8.59 3.06
CA THR A 76 -13.55 7.14 3.31
C THR A 76 -12.18 6.44 3.33
N GLU A 77 -11.10 7.21 3.25
CA GLU A 77 -9.73 6.71 3.07
C GLU A 77 -9.32 5.74 4.19
N GLY A 78 -9.15 4.49 3.83
CA GLY A 78 -8.80 3.41 4.75
C GLY A 78 -9.93 2.90 5.63
N GLY A 79 -11.15 3.46 5.53
CA GLY A 79 -12.29 3.10 6.39
C GLY A 79 -12.87 1.70 6.12
N GLY A 80 -12.48 1.05 5.06
CA GLY A 80 -12.96 -0.28 4.68
C GLY A 80 -14.41 -0.31 4.21
N GLY A 81 -14.97 -1.52 4.12
CA GLY A 81 -16.38 -1.72 3.76
C GLY A 81 -16.64 -1.86 2.27
N GLN A 82 -15.62 -1.73 1.40
CA GLN A 82 -15.78 -2.04 -0.02
C GLN A 82 -16.13 -3.52 -0.18
N LEU A 83 -17.25 -3.79 -0.84
CA LEU A 83 -17.67 -5.15 -1.17
C LEU A 83 -16.91 -5.64 -2.40
N PHE A 84 -16.53 -6.90 -2.35
CA PHE A 84 -16.03 -7.72 -3.46
C PHE A 84 -16.78 -9.03 -3.45
N ASP A 85 -17.38 -9.44 -4.55
CA ASP A 85 -18.13 -10.68 -4.64
C ASP A 85 -17.93 -11.41 -5.99
N SER A 86 -18.59 -12.56 -6.11
CA SER A 86 -18.49 -13.41 -7.30
C SER A 86 -19.11 -12.78 -8.55
N SER A 87 -19.96 -11.76 -8.43
CA SER A 87 -20.51 -11.06 -9.60
C SER A 87 -19.47 -10.14 -10.23
N GLU A 88 -18.57 -9.60 -9.43
CA GLU A 88 -17.49 -8.71 -9.90
C GLU A 88 -16.26 -9.51 -10.35
N LEU A 89 -15.89 -10.51 -9.55
CA LEU A 89 -14.71 -11.35 -9.73
C LEU A 89 -15.09 -12.82 -9.57
N ASN A 90 -15.20 -13.55 -10.65
CA ASN A 90 -15.60 -14.97 -10.66
C ASN A 90 -14.73 -15.89 -9.76
N VAL A 91 -13.58 -15.40 -9.29
CA VAL A 91 -12.67 -16.13 -8.40
C VAL A 91 -13.01 -15.96 -6.91
N ILE A 92 -13.98 -15.10 -6.56
CA ILE A 92 -14.41 -14.87 -5.18
C ILE A 92 -15.56 -15.82 -4.85
N PRO A 93 -15.40 -16.79 -3.94
CA PRO A 93 -16.45 -17.73 -3.59
C PRO A 93 -17.39 -17.16 -2.53
N GLY A 94 -18.07 -16.05 -2.80
CA GLY A 94 -18.99 -15.40 -1.88
C GLY A 94 -18.84 -13.89 -1.80
N LYS A 95 -18.93 -13.34 -0.58
CA LYS A 95 -18.81 -11.91 -0.31
C LYS A 95 -17.65 -11.62 0.65
N ILE A 96 -16.82 -10.67 0.29
CA ILE A 96 -15.69 -10.20 1.07
C ILE A 96 -15.78 -8.67 1.17
N TYR A 97 -15.47 -8.13 2.34
CA TYR A 97 -15.42 -6.69 2.57
C TYR A 97 -14.00 -6.31 2.96
N SER A 98 -13.48 -5.22 2.40
CA SER A 98 -12.21 -4.68 2.82
C SER A 98 -12.25 -4.23 4.29
N ALA A 99 -11.20 -4.52 5.05
CA ALA A 99 -11.13 -4.15 6.46
C ALA A 99 -10.94 -2.64 6.64
N ASN A 100 -11.39 -2.11 7.78
CA ASN A 100 -11.00 -0.77 8.23
C ASN A 100 -9.54 -0.79 8.68
N ILE A 101 -8.67 -0.07 7.96
CA ILE A 101 -7.23 0.04 8.24
C ILE A 101 -6.85 1.41 8.81
N THR A 102 -7.84 2.22 9.23
CA THR A 102 -7.58 3.46 9.96
C THR A 102 -7.21 3.18 11.41
N PRO A 103 -6.55 4.12 12.12
CA PRO A 103 -6.19 3.97 13.53
C PRO A 103 -7.38 4.13 14.49
N ASP A 104 -8.60 3.80 14.08
CA ASP A 104 -9.74 3.66 14.97
C ASP A 104 -9.53 2.45 15.88
N SER A 105 -9.64 2.64 17.20
CA SER A 105 -9.32 1.60 18.18
C SER A 105 -10.37 0.52 18.30
N ALA A 106 -11.62 0.81 17.95
CA ALA A 106 -12.74 -0.11 18.08
C ALA A 106 -13.00 -0.92 16.83
N THR A 107 -12.89 -0.30 15.64
CA THR A 107 -13.30 -0.93 14.38
C THR A 107 -12.16 -1.05 13.36
N GLY A 108 -11.03 -0.37 13.60
CA GLY A 108 -9.86 -0.36 12.74
C GLY A 108 -8.64 -1.06 13.36
N ILE A 109 -7.44 -0.60 12.98
CA ILE A 109 -6.16 -1.14 13.45
C ILE A 109 -5.57 -0.36 14.62
N GLY A 110 -6.28 0.58 15.24
CA GLY A 110 -5.77 1.45 16.30
C GLY A 110 -5.27 0.70 17.53
N SER A 111 -5.91 -0.42 17.88
CA SER A 111 -5.51 -1.29 19.01
C SER A 111 -4.53 -2.40 18.64
N TRP A 112 -4.04 -2.46 17.39
CA TRP A 112 -3.09 -3.48 16.93
C TRP A 112 -1.66 -2.99 17.15
N THR A 113 -0.75 -3.91 17.45
CA THR A 113 0.69 -3.64 17.38
C THR A 113 1.16 -3.57 15.92
N ASP A 114 2.31 -2.93 15.69
CA ASP A 114 2.90 -2.89 14.35
C ASP A 114 3.25 -4.28 13.83
N ALA A 115 3.65 -5.20 14.72
CA ALA A 115 3.90 -6.60 14.35
C ALA A 115 2.62 -7.33 13.91
N GLU A 116 1.47 -7.09 14.53
CA GLU A 116 0.18 -7.65 14.13
C GLU A 116 -0.26 -7.10 12.76
N ILE A 117 -0.07 -5.79 12.53
CA ILE A 117 -0.37 -5.18 11.22
C ILE A 117 0.56 -5.76 10.15
N LEU A 118 1.87 -5.84 10.42
CA LEU A 118 2.84 -6.42 9.51
C LEU A 118 2.50 -7.87 9.17
N ARG A 119 2.11 -8.67 10.16
CA ARG A 119 1.65 -10.05 9.96
C ARG A 119 0.41 -10.13 9.07
N ALA A 120 -0.56 -9.24 9.26
CA ALA A 120 -1.74 -9.18 8.40
C ALA A 120 -1.38 -8.83 6.95
N ILE A 121 -0.49 -7.85 6.75
CA ILE A 121 -0.04 -7.41 5.43
C ILE A 121 0.76 -8.51 4.72
N THR A 122 1.62 -9.24 5.42
CA THR A 122 2.60 -10.14 4.79
C THR A 122 2.22 -11.62 4.84
N GLN A 123 1.39 -12.02 5.79
CA GLN A 123 1.00 -13.41 6.01
C GLN A 123 -0.50 -13.64 5.89
N GLY A 124 -1.30 -12.58 5.77
CA GLY A 124 -2.75 -12.70 5.73
C GLY A 124 -3.36 -13.24 7.02
N ILE A 125 -2.76 -12.93 8.18
CA ILE A 125 -3.25 -13.34 9.50
C ILE A 125 -3.57 -12.09 10.32
N ASN A 126 -4.84 -11.94 10.72
CA ASN A 126 -5.27 -10.78 11.49
C ASN A 126 -4.81 -10.85 12.97
N LYS A 127 -5.17 -9.85 13.77
CA LYS A 127 -4.83 -9.78 15.21
C LYS A 127 -5.30 -11.01 15.97
N ASN A 128 -6.48 -11.53 15.66
CA ASN A 128 -7.09 -12.68 16.36
C ASN A 128 -6.55 -14.03 15.91
N GLY A 129 -5.65 -14.08 14.92
CA GLY A 129 -5.14 -15.32 14.33
C GLY A 129 -5.97 -15.86 13.16
N ASP A 130 -7.04 -15.16 12.76
CA ASP A 130 -7.86 -15.57 11.61
C ASP A 130 -7.13 -15.29 10.29
N THR A 131 -7.25 -16.24 9.36
CA THR A 131 -6.72 -16.08 8.01
C THR A 131 -7.58 -15.13 7.17
N LEU A 132 -6.92 -14.26 6.42
CA LEU A 132 -7.56 -13.37 5.45
C LEU A 132 -7.74 -14.09 4.10
N PHE A 133 -8.76 -13.72 3.35
CA PHE A 133 -8.91 -14.23 1.98
C PHE A 133 -7.84 -13.61 1.06
N PRO A 134 -7.23 -14.39 0.12
CA PRO A 134 -6.11 -13.93 -0.70
C PRO A 134 -6.47 -12.90 -1.79
N LEU A 135 -7.63 -12.26 -1.70
CA LEU A 135 -7.89 -11.03 -2.44
C LEU A 135 -6.96 -9.89 -1.98
N MET A 136 -6.68 -9.83 -0.65
CA MET A 136 -5.56 -9.02 -0.18
C MET A 136 -4.26 -9.70 -0.63
N PRO A 137 -3.39 -9.06 -1.43
CA PRO A 137 -2.25 -9.71 -2.08
C PRO A 137 -1.06 -9.88 -1.14
N TYR A 138 -1.28 -10.47 0.04
CA TYR A 138 -0.24 -10.66 1.06
C TYR A 138 0.93 -11.53 0.56
N ALA A 139 0.72 -12.42 -0.41
CA ALA A 139 1.80 -13.17 -1.06
C ALA A 139 2.78 -12.28 -1.85
N ASN A 140 2.28 -11.18 -2.42
CA ASN A 140 3.11 -10.16 -3.07
C ASN A 140 3.81 -9.29 -2.02
N PHE A 141 3.07 -8.84 -1.02
CA PHE A 141 3.61 -8.00 0.06
C PHE A 141 4.66 -8.73 0.89
N ASN A 142 4.55 -10.06 1.05
CA ASN A 142 5.58 -10.87 1.73
C ASN A 142 6.97 -10.79 1.04
N ARG A 143 7.04 -10.35 -0.21
CA ARG A 143 8.29 -10.15 -0.96
C ARG A 143 8.83 -8.72 -0.87
N MET A 144 8.06 -7.79 -0.32
CA MET A 144 8.51 -6.41 -0.13
C MET A 144 9.60 -6.31 0.95
N ALA A 145 10.41 -5.28 0.83
CA ALA A 145 11.39 -4.93 1.85
C ALA A 145 10.71 -4.62 3.19
N LYS A 146 11.27 -5.12 4.29
CA LYS A 146 10.75 -4.86 5.64
C LYS A 146 10.67 -3.37 5.94
N SER A 147 11.67 -2.59 5.51
CA SER A 147 11.67 -1.12 5.67
C SER A 147 10.49 -0.44 4.98
N ASP A 148 10.15 -0.87 3.76
CA ASP A 148 9.01 -0.34 3.02
C ASP A 148 7.68 -0.73 3.68
N LEU A 149 7.56 -1.97 4.16
CA LEU A 149 6.37 -2.44 4.90
C LEU A 149 6.17 -1.67 6.21
N LEU A 150 7.24 -1.43 6.98
CA LEU A 150 7.17 -0.63 8.20
C LEU A 150 6.86 0.84 7.90
N SER A 151 7.30 1.36 6.76
CA SER A 151 6.92 2.69 6.28
C SER A 151 5.43 2.77 5.98
N ILE A 152 4.85 1.74 5.33
CA ILE A 152 3.40 1.64 5.14
C ILE A 152 2.68 1.65 6.49
N VAL A 153 3.11 0.81 7.46
CA VAL A 153 2.51 0.78 8.80
C VAL A 153 2.56 2.16 9.45
N ALA A 154 3.71 2.84 9.42
CA ALA A 154 3.87 4.18 9.97
C ALA A 154 2.89 5.19 9.33
N TYR A 155 2.71 5.14 8.00
CA TYR A 155 1.72 5.97 7.32
C TYR A 155 0.29 5.64 7.73
N LEU A 156 -0.11 4.37 7.79
CA LEU A 156 -1.46 3.97 8.21
C LEU A 156 -1.82 4.49 9.61
N ARG A 157 -0.82 4.59 10.51
CA ARG A 157 -0.99 5.21 11.84
C ARG A 157 -1.31 6.70 11.78
N THR A 158 -1.02 7.39 10.68
CA THR A 158 -1.31 8.82 10.50
C THR A 158 -2.67 9.10 9.86
N LEU A 159 -3.38 8.08 9.40
CA LEU A 159 -4.71 8.26 8.82
C LEU A 159 -5.70 8.84 9.86
N LYS A 160 -6.71 9.55 9.37
CA LYS A 160 -7.81 9.98 10.22
C LYS A 160 -8.60 8.75 10.69
N PRO A 161 -8.84 8.56 12.00
CA PRO A 161 -9.69 7.47 12.48
C PRO A 161 -11.10 7.56 11.90
N ILE A 162 -11.60 6.44 11.38
CA ILE A 162 -12.96 6.31 10.87
C ILE A 162 -13.63 5.17 11.64
N SER A 163 -14.70 5.46 12.37
CA SER A 163 -15.48 4.42 13.03
C SER A 163 -16.39 3.74 12.00
N ASN A 164 -15.98 2.56 11.53
CA ASN A 164 -16.74 1.76 10.59
C ASN A 164 -16.63 0.26 10.92
N LYS A 165 -17.75 -0.33 11.41
CA LYS A 165 -17.85 -1.76 11.66
C LYS A 165 -18.13 -2.49 10.35
N VAL A 166 -17.11 -3.03 9.74
CA VAL A 166 -17.19 -3.77 8.48
C VAL A 166 -17.91 -5.11 8.68
N PRO A 167 -18.82 -5.50 7.77
CA PRO A 167 -19.48 -6.81 7.83
C PRO A 167 -18.50 -7.99 7.74
N ALA A 168 -18.85 -9.10 8.38
CA ALA A 168 -18.07 -10.33 8.26
C ALA A 168 -18.16 -10.89 6.82
N ARG A 169 -17.07 -11.51 6.35
CA ARG A 169 -17.07 -12.22 5.06
C ARG A 169 -18.07 -13.39 5.07
N GLN A 170 -18.64 -13.68 3.92
CA GLN A 170 -19.58 -14.78 3.68
C GLN A 170 -19.03 -15.62 2.51
N LEU A 171 -18.40 -16.75 2.79
CA LEU A 171 -17.80 -17.62 1.80
C LEU A 171 -18.59 -18.93 1.65
N PHE A 172 -18.67 -19.43 0.42
CA PHE A 172 -19.29 -20.74 0.11
C PHE A 172 -18.31 -21.91 0.32
N ILE A 173 -17.02 -21.64 0.49
CA ILE A 173 -15.96 -22.63 0.71
C ILE A 173 -15.17 -22.28 1.98
N PRO A 174 -14.56 -23.27 2.66
CA PRO A 174 -13.64 -23.01 3.75
C PRO A 174 -12.45 -22.16 3.29
N ILE A 175 -12.06 -21.19 4.11
CA ILE A 175 -10.91 -20.32 3.81
C ILE A 175 -9.59 -21.09 3.64
N SER A 176 -9.45 -22.23 4.31
CA SER A 176 -8.28 -23.11 4.21
C SER A 176 -8.01 -23.63 2.81
N ILE A 177 -9.03 -23.68 1.94
CA ILE A 177 -8.86 -24.07 0.53
C ILE A 177 -8.18 -22.94 -0.27
N ALA A 178 -8.48 -21.69 0.04
CA ALA A 178 -7.96 -20.53 -0.67
C ALA A 178 -6.63 -20.01 -0.08
N TYR A 179 -6.36 -20.30 1.21
CA TYR A 179 -5.21 -19.76 1.92
C TYR A 179 -3.93 -20.56 1.64
N PRO A 180 -2.87 -19.95 1.07
CA PRO A 180 -1.61 -20.64 0.73
C PRO A 180 -0.68 -20.78 1.93
N ALA A 181 -1.09 -21.46 2.99
CA ALA A 181 -0.45 -21.49 4.31
C ALA A 181 1.06 -21.82 4.31
N GLY A 182 1.52 -22.70 3.42
CA GLY A 182 2.93 -23.12 3.43
C GLY A 182 3.92 -22.12 2.86
N ALA A 183 3.49 -21.19 2.01
CA ALA A 183 4.35 -20.25 1.30
C ALA A 183 4.62 -18.94 2.07
N LEU A 184 3.83 -18.63 3.10
CA LEU A 184 3.77 -17.31 3.73
C LEU A 184 4.41 -17.24 5.12
N GLN A 185 4.98 -18.33 5.61
CA GLN A 185 5.64 -18.36 6.93
C GLN A 185 7.07 -17.80 6.91
N LYS A 186 7.57 -17.35 5.75
CA LYS A 186 8.90 -16.75 5.65
C LYS A 186 8.89 -15.37 6.30
N SER A 187 9.86 -15.12 7.19
CA SER A 187 10.13 -13.78 7.69
C SER A 187 10.52 -12.85 6.53
N VAL A 188 10.06 -11.61 6.60
CA VAL A 188 10.45 -10.55 5.66
C VAL A 188 11.76 -9.86 6.07
N ASP A 189 12.41 -10.31 7.14
CA ASP A 189 13.58 -9.64 7.73
C ASP A 189 14.78 -9.54 6.78
N SER A 190 14.92 -10.49 5.86
CA SER A 190 15.98 -10.49 4.85
C SER A 190 15.62 -9.79 3.55
N ASN A 191 14.37 -9.35 3.40
CA ASN A 191 13.93 -8.69 2.18
C ASN A 191 14.47 -7.25 2.12
N VAL A 192 15.06 -6.90 1.00
CA VAL A 192 15.57 -5.55 0.73
C VAL A 192 14.97 -4.98 -0.55
N CYS A 193 14.76 -3.68 -0.57
CA CYS A 193 14.38 -2.98 -1.79
C CYS A 193 15.60 -2.92 -2.71
N PRO A 194 15.49 -3.36 -3.97
CA PRO A 194 16.57 -3.19 -4.94
C PRO A 194 16.91 -1.71 -5.13
N SER A 195 18.16 -1.40 -5.49
CA SER A 195 18.53 -0.04 -5.84
C SER A 195 17.75 0.44 -7.07
N GLU A 196 17.31 1.69 -7.06
CA GLU A 196 16.68 2.35 -8.21
C GLU A 196 17.62 2.39 -9.44
N SER A 197 18.94 2.35 -9.21
CA SER A 197 19.95 2.26 -10.29
C SER A 197 19.92 0.91 -11.01
N ASP A 198 19.47 -0.17 -10.35
CA ASP A 198 19.17 -1.46 -11.01
C ASP A 198 17.71 -1.43 -11.50
N THR A 199 17.48 -0.66 -12.54
CA THR A 199 16.15 -0.34 -13.07
C THR A 199 15.28 -1.59 -13.29
N ILE A 200 15.87 -2.71 -13.74
CA ILE A 200 15.11 -3.94 -14.02
C ILE A 200 14.67 -4.61 -12.72
N LYS A 201 15.59 -4.80 -11.76
CA LYS A 201 15.22 -5.42 -10.47
C LYS A 201 14.26 -4.55 -9.68
N TYR A 202 14.51 -3.23 -9.67
CA TYR A 202 13.62 -2.28 -9.01
C TYR A 202 12.23 -2.26 -9.65
N GLY A 203 12.16 -2.27 -10.98
CA GLY A 203 10.89 -2.38 -11.72
C GLY A 203 10.14 -3.67 -11.41
N GLY A 204 10.84 -4.81 -11.31
CA GLY A 204 10.27 -6.09 -10.88
C GLY A 204 9.73 -6.05 -9.44
N TYR A 205 10.44 -5.36 -8.55
CA TYR A 205 9.98 -5.12 -7.18
C TYR A 205 8.67 -4.31 -7.15
N LEU A 206 8.59 -3.22 -7.92
CA LEU A 206 7.38 -2.40 -8.03
C LEU A 206 6.20 -3.15 -8.67
N VAL A 207 6.46 -3.94 -9.73
CA VAL A 207 5.45 -4.80 -10.38
C VAL A 207 4.89 -5.83 -9.41
N GLY A 208 5.74 -6.41 -8.55
CA GLY A 208 5.34 -7.32 -7.49
C GLY A 208 4.50 -6.62 -6.43
N ALA A 209 4.98 -5.49 -5.89
CA ALA A 209 4.29 -4.70 -4.87
C ALA A 209 2.94 -4.15 -5.37
N GLY A 210 2.86 -3.76 -6.65
CA GLY A 210 1.63 -3.27 -7.29
C GLY A 210 0.66 -4.37 -7.71
N GLY A 211 1.01 -5.66 -7.54
CA GLY A 211 0.14 -6.79 -7.86
C GLY A 211 -0.22 -6.90 -9.34
N CYS A 212 0.62 -6.39 -10.25
CA CYS A 212 0.29 -6.34 -11.69
C CYS A 212 -0.05 -7.73 -12.24
N GLY A 213 0.65 -8.77 -11.78
CA GLY A 213 0.43 -10.17 -12.18
C GLY A 213 -0.93 -10.71 -11.76
N ASP A 214 -1.52 -10.24 -10.69
CA ASP A 214 -2.79 -10.78 -10.16
C ASP A 214 -3.95 -10.51 -11.14
N CYS A 215 -3.97 -9.35 -11.76
CA CYS A 215 -4.97 -9.01 -12.77
C CYS A 215 -4.55 -9.40 -14.19
N HIS A 216 -3.24 -9.29 -14.51
CA HIS A 216 -2.74 -9.46 -15.87
C HIS A 216 -2.22 -10.86 -16.18
N THR A 217 -2.34 -11.84 -15.28
CA THR A 217 -2.10 -13.28 -15.57
C THR A 217 -3.44 -13.98 -15.63
N PRO A 218 -3.76 -14.70 -16.74
CA PRO A 218 -5.07 -15.34 -16.86
C PRO A 218 -5.26 -16.44 -15.82
N TYR A 219 -6.50 -16.60 -15.36
CA TYR A 219 -6.88 -17.70 -14.48
C TYR A 219 -7.57 -18.80 -15.25
N ILE A 220 -7.19 -20.04 -14.99
CA ILE A 220 -7.85 -21.25 -15.49
C ILE A 220 -8.44 -21.99 -14.30
N LYS A 221 -9.77 -22.08 -14.21
CA LYS A 221 -10.47 -22.72 -13.09
C LYS A 221 -10.02 -22.20 -11.73
N GLY A 222 -9.82 -20.88 -11.60
CA GLY A 222 -9.41 -20.22 -10.36
C GLY A 222 -7.91 -20.31 -10.01
N VAL A 223 -7.09 -20.89 -10.89
CA VAL A 223 -5.62 -20.98 -10.70
C VAL A 223 -4.91 -20.12 -11.75
N PRO A 224 -3.92 -19.27 -11.36
CA PRO A 224 -3.14 -18.49 -12.32
C PRO A 224 -2.39 -19.37 -13.32
N ASP A 225 -2.53 -19.08 -14.60
CA ASP A 225 -1.73 -19.71 -15.65
C ASP A 225 -0.37 -18.98 -15.81
N PHE A 226 0.61 -19.37 -15.01
CA PHE A 226 1.95 -18.77 -15.08
C PHE A 226 2.69 -18.99 -16.40
N SER A 227 2.21 -19.90 -17.28
CA SER A 227 2.77 -20.04 -18.65
C SER A 227 2.46 -18.81 -19.51
N LYS A 228 1.41 -18.06 -19.13
CA LYS A 228 0.94 -16.82 -19.79
C LYS A 228 1.02 -15.61 -18.82
N MET A 229 2.00 -15.61 -17.94
CA MET A 229 2.18 -14.53 -16.97
C MET A 229 2.19 -13.17 -17.68
N PHE A 230 1.39 -12.21 -17.18
CA PHE A 230 1.18 -10.88 -17.76
C PHE A 230 0.46 -10.85 -19.12
N GLY A 231 -0.03 -11.98 -19.63
CA GLY A 231 -0.70 -12.07 -20.92
C GLY A 231 -2.11 -11.50 -20.96
N GLY A 232 -2.67 -11.05 -19.85
CA GLY A 232 -4.04 -10.52 -19.75
C GLY A 232 -5.12 -11.60 -19.90
N GLY A 233 -6.37 -11.17 -20.01
CA GLY A 233 -7.50 -12.04 -20.31
C GLY A 233 -8.46 -12.32 -19.15
N ASN A 234 -8.24 -11.76 -17.96
CA ASN A 234 -9.23 -11.82 -16.88
C ASN A 234 -10.32 -10.78 -17.09
N THR A 235 -11.57 -11.23 -17.08
CA THR A 235 -12.75 -10.36 -17.27
C THR A 235 -13.36 -10.02 -15.92
N PHE A 236 -13.65 -8.75 -15.73
CA PHE A 236 -14.23 -8.16 -14.51
C PHE A 236 -15.57 -7.52 -14.84
N HIS A 237 -16.60 -7.82 -14.04
CA HIS A 237 -17.93 -7.29 -14.16
C HIS A 237 -18.19 -6.31 -13.01
N ILE A 238 -18.15 -5.02 -13.28
CA ILE A 238 -18.26 -3.98 -12.24
C ILE A 238 -19.50 -3.13 -12.50
N GLY A 239 -20.55 -3.37 -11.74
CA GLY A 239 -21.79 -2.63 -11.90
C GLY A 239 -22.30 -2.64 -13.34
N SER A 240 -22.16 -1.51 -14.06
CA SER A 240 -22.70 -1.34 -15.42
C SER A 240 -21.69 -1.57 -16.54
N PHE A 241 -20.42 -1.95 -16.24
CA PHE A 241 -19.42 -2.17 -17.27
C PHE A 241 -18.68 -3.50 -17.10
N VAL A 242 -18.16 -3.98 -18.22
CA VAL A 242 -17.30 -5.18 -18.29
C VAL A 242 -15.97 -4.78 -18.90
N VAL A 243 -14.87 -5.21 -18.27
CA VAL A 243 -13.53 -4.94 -18.75
C VAL A 243 -12.65 -6.17 -18.64
N THR A 244 -11.83 -6.43 -19.66
CA THR A 244 -10.85 -7.51 -19.66
C THR A 244 -9.44 -6.95 -19.52
N SER A 245 -8.63 -7.56 -18.65
CA SER A 245 -7.25 -7.13 -18.41
C SER A 245 -6.40 -7.26 -19.68
N ALA A 246 -5.61 -6.23 -19.97
CA ALA A 246 -4.77 -6.17 -21.15
C ALA A 246 -3.57 -7.12 -21.07
N ASN A 247 -3.06 -7.54 -22.21
CA ASN A 247 -1.73 -8.14 -22.34
C ASN A 247 -0.66 -7.06 -22.15
N ILE A 248 0.15 -7.17 -21.08
CA ILE A 248 1.24 -6.25 -20.77
C ILE A 248 2.62 -6.86 -20.99
N THR A 249 2.70 -7.99 -21.69
CA THR A 249 3.97 -8.59 -22.13
C THR A 249 4.59 -7.82 -23.31
N PRO A 250 5.89 -8.00 -23.60
CA PRO A 250 6.54 -7.34 -24.73
C PRO A 250 6.22 -7.97 -26.09
N ASP A 251 5.05 -8.62 -26.26
CA ASP A 251 4.56 -9.01 -27.56
C ASP A 251 4.24 -7.77 -28.39
N SER A 252 4.79 -7.72 -29.61
CA SER A 252 4.72 -6.52 -30.46
C SER A 252 3.35 -6.29 -31.10
N THR A 253 2.52 -7.33 -31.17
CA THR A 253 1.22 -7.29 -31.87
C THR A 253 0.05 -7.20 -30.91
N THR A 254 0.12 -7.87 -29.75
CA THR A 254 -0.99 -8.00 -28.81
C THR A 254 -0.72 -7.45 -27.42
N GLY A 255 0.55 -7.11 -27.13
CA GLY A 255 0.99 -6.55 -25.86
C GLY A 255 1.54 -5.13 -25.98
N ILE A 256 2.51 -4.81 -25.10
CA ILE A 256 3.16 -3.49 -25.05
C ILE A 256 4.49 -3.44 -25.84
N GLY A 257 4.79 -4.47 -26.65
CA GLY A 257 6.08 -4.62 -27.33
C GLY A 257 6.40 -3.49 -28.32
N ALA A 258 5.38 -2.95 -28.98
CA ALA A 258 5.53 -1.82 -29.90
C ALA A 258 5.44 -0.44 -29.22
N TRP A 259 5.24 -0.38 -27.89
CA TRP A 259 5.13 0.90 -27.19
C TRP A 259 6.50 1.49 -26.90
N GLU A 260 6.58 2.81 -26.97
CA GLU A 260 7.69 3.56 -26.40
C GLU A 260 7.43 3.80 -24.90
N VAL A 261 8.49 4.02 -24.14
CA VAL A 261 8.38 4.30 -22.68
C VAL A 261 7.46 5.48 -22.39
N GLY A 262 7.51 6.53 -23.22
CA GLY A 262 6.62 7.69 -23.07
C GLY A 262 5.14 7.33 -23.23
N THR A 263 4.81 6.43 -24.13
CA THR A 263 3.45 5.92 -24.32
C THR A 263 2.97 5.16 -23.07
N PHE A 264 3.85 4.35 -22.47
CA PHE A 264 3.52 3.62 -21.23
C PHE A 264 3.26 4.60 -20.08
N ILE A 265 4.15 5.58 -19.85
CA ILE A 265 4.00 6.60 -18.81
C ILE A 265 2.72 7.40 -19.02
N ALA A 266 2.40 7.80 -20.25
CA ALA A 266 1.21 8.59 -20.58
C ALA A 266 -0.11 7.89 -20.20
N LYS A 267 -0.14 6.54 -20.16
CA LYS A 267 -1.32 5.78 -19.71
C LYS A 267 -1.70 6.07 -18.26
N PHE A 268 -0.72 6.41 -17.43
CA PHE A 268 -0.93 6.75 -16.02
C PHE A 268 -0.99 8.27 -15.84
N ALA A 269 -0.05 9.00 -16.44
CA ALA A 269 0.07 10.45 -16.26
C ALA A 269 -1.22 11.22 -16.60
N GLY A 270 -2.05 10.71 -17.51
CA GLY A 270 -3.35 11.29 -17.84
C GLY A 270 -4.31 11.40 -16.66
N CYS A 271 -4.15 10.60 -15.61
CA CYS A 271 -4.97 10.61 -14.40
C CYS A 271 -4.34 11.35 -13.21
N ARG A 272 -3.23 12.07 -13.39
CA ARG A 272 -2.59 12.86 -12.31
C ARG A 272 -3.41 14.07 -11.89
N GLU A 273 -4.18 14.63 -12.83
CA GLU A 273 -5.09 15.72 -12.56
C GLU A 273 -6.52 15.23 -12.55
N GLU A 274 -7.37 15.84 -11.72
CA GLU A 274 -8.78 15.44 -11.53
C GLU A 274 -9.55 15.37 -12.85
N LYS A 275 -9.30 16.26 -13.79
CA LYS A 275 -9.94 16.24 -15.13
C LYS A 275 -9.70 14.94 -15.90
N GLY A 276 -8.62 14.19 -15.57
CA GLY A 276 -8.28 12.93 -16.22
C GLY A 276 -9.13 11.74 -15.77
N TYR A 277 -9.87 11.86 -14.67
CA TYR A 277 -10.72 10.79 -14.16
C TYR A 277 -12.11 11.27 -13.69
N ASN A 278 -12.32 12.57 -13.46
CA ASN A 278 -13.60 13.12 -13.00
C ASN A 278 -14.60 13.29 -14.16
N TYR A 279 -14.86 12.20 -14.88
CA TYR A 279 -15.86 12.13 -15.92
C TYR A 279 -16.50 10.74 -15.94
N ASN A 280 -17.72 10.62 -16.48
CA ASN A 280 -18.39 9.34 -16.62
C ASN A 280 -17.98 8.65 -17.93
N PRO A 281 -17.21 7.55 -17.87
CA PRO A 281 -16.74 6.82 -19.05
C PRO A 281 -17.79 5.86 -19.62
N GLY A 282 -18.92 5.68 -18.96
CA GLY A 282 -19.91 4.68 -19.32
C GLY A 282 -19.35 3.27 -19.33
N LYS A 283 -19.57 2.51 -20.41
CA LYS A 283 -19.06 1.14 -20.59
C LYS A 283 -17.55 1.07 -20.80
N LEU A 284 -16.87 2.19 -21.06
CA LEU A 284 -15.42 2.23 -21.28
C LEU A 284 -14.61 2.46 -19.98
N ASN A 285 -15.20 2.09 -18.84
CA ASN A 285 -14.56 2.19 -17.52
C ASN A 285 -13.53 1.07 -17.28
N THR A 286 -12.82 1.14 -16.18
CA THR A 286 -11.81 0.15 -15.78
C THR A 286 -11.80 -0.05 -14.27
N ILE A 287 -11.47 -1.27 -13.86
CA ILE A 287 -11.16 -1.59 -12.44
C ILE A 287 -9.68 -1.35 -12.11
N MET A 288 -8.82 -1.24 -13.14
CA MET A 288 -7.38 -0.98 -12.93
C MET A 288 -7.22 0.31 -12.13
N PRO A 289 -6.45 0.33 -11.02
CA PRO A 289 -6.28 1.49 -10.15
C PRO A 289 -5.38 2.56 -10.80
N VAL A 290 -5.76 3.02 -12.00
CA VAL A 290 -4.96 3.97 -12.79
C VAL A 290 -4.80 5.30 -12.07
N VAL A 291 -5.83 5.74 -11.34
CA VAL A 291 -5.79 6.99 -10.56
C VAL A 291 -4.74 6.88 -9.45
N ASP A 292 -4.69 5.75 -8.75
CA ASP A 292 -3.70 5.52 -7.69
C ASP A 292 -2.29 5.41 -8.29
N PHE A 293 -2.12 4.58 -9.31
CA PHE A 293 -0.83 4.40 -10.00
C PHE A 293 -0.34 5.65 -10.72
N SER A 294 -1.23 6.60 -11.06
CA SER A 294 -0.85 7.87 -11.67
C SER A 294 0.07 8.70 -10.77
N GLY A 295 -0.02 8.52 -9.44
CA GLY A 295 0.85 9.15 -8.46
C GLY A 295 2.25 8.56 -8.38
N MET A 296 2.55 7.47 -9.11
CA MET A 296 3.94 7.00 -9.24
C MET A 296 4.79 8.02 -9.99
N THR A 297 6.08 8.09 -9.61
CA THR A 297 7.05 8.90 -10.34
C THR A 297 7.27 8.37 -11.75
N ASP A 298 7.68 9.24 -12.67
CA ASP A 298 8.06 8.79 -14.02
C ASP A 298 9.22 7.82 -14.00
N GLY A 299 10.12 7.93 -12.99
CA GLY A 299 11.22 7.00 -12.75
C GLY A 299 10.71 5.60 -12.44
N ASP A 300 9.74 5.48 -11.55
CA ASP A 300 9.13 4.20 -11.17
C ASP A 300 8.35 3.56 -12.32
N LEU A 301 7.54 4.36 -13.03
CA LEU A 301 6.84 3.88 -14.22
C LEU A 301 7.80 3.41 -15.32
N LYS A 302 8.93 4.12 -15.50
CA LYS A 302 10.01 3.73 -16.42
C LYS A 302 10.65 2.42 -15.98
N ALA A 303 10.88 2.21 -14.69
CA ALA A 303 11.43 0.98 -14.15
C ALA A 303 10.46 -0.20 -14.34
N ILE A 304 9.16 -0.01 -14.07
CA ILE A 304 8.11 -1.00 -14.34
C ILE A 304 8.12 -1.38 -15.83
N TYR A 305 8.12 -0.39 -16.72
CA TYR A 305 8.18 -0.63 -18.16
C TYR A 305 9.44 -1.42 -18.54
N ALA A 306 10.62 -1.03 -18.05
CA ALA A 306 11.87 -1.72 -18.33
C ALA A 306 11.82 -3.20 -17.90
N TYR A 307 11.27 -3.49 -16.72
CA TYR A 307 11.06 -4.87 -16.28
C TYR A 307 10.10 -5.64 -17.19
N LEU A 308 8.93 -5.06 -17.52
CA LEU A 308 7.95 -5.71 -18.40
C LEU A 308 8.50 -5.98 -19.81
N ARG A 309 9.51 -5.25 -20.24
CA ARG A 309 10.25 -5.54 -21.50
C ARG A 309 11.12 -6.79 -21.43
N THR A 310 11.43 -7.28 -20.22
CA THR A 310 12.27 -8.49 -20.02
C THR A 310 11.47 -9.78 -19.85
N VAL A 311 10.15 -9.67 -19.62
CA VAL A 311 9.33 -10.88 -19.43
C VAL A 311 9.08 -11.61 -20.76
N LYS A 312 8.69 -12.88 -20.67
CA LYS A 312 8.41 -13.69 -21.87
C LYS A 312 7.23 -13.09 -22.65
N PRO A 313 7.38 -12.82 -23.96
CA PRO A 313 6.26 -12.40 -24.81
C PRO A 313 5.17 -13.47 -24.86
N VAL A 314 3.92 -13.05 -24.72
CA VAL A 314 2.74 -13.91 -24.84
C VAL A 314 1.85 -13.32 -25.93
N LYS A 315 1.65 -14.06 -27.03
CA LYS A 315 0.69 -13.66 -28.05
C LYS A 315 -0.73 -13.97 -27.56
N ASN A 316 -1.45 -12.94 -27.11
CA ASN A 316 -2.83 -13.04 -26.61
C ASN A 316 -3.62 -11.78 -27.00
N GLN A 317 -4.51 -11.91 -27.98
CA GLN A 317 -5.37 -10.82 -28.43
C GLN A 317 -6.52 -10.64 -27.45
N ILE A 318 -6.63 -9.45 -26.87
CA ILE A 318 -7.66 -9.11 -25.86
C ILE A 318 -8.68 -8.14 -26.43
N THR A 319 -9.97 -8.50 -26.31
CA THR A 319 -11.07 -7.54 -26.45
C THR A 319 -11.28 -6.87 -25.10
N LYS A 320 -10.79 -5.65 -24.96
CA LYS A 320 -10.75 -4.93 -23.66
C LYS A 320 -12.15 -4.67 -23.09
N TYR A 321 -13.09 -4.34 -23.93
CA TYR A 321 -14.49 -4.07 -23.56
C TYR A 321 -15.38 -5.03 -24.34
N PRO A 322 -15.64 -6.24 -23.81
CA PRO A 322 -16.57 -7.17 -24.44
C PRO A 322 -18.00 -6.64 -24.33
N GLU A 323 -18.84 -6.98 -25.30
CA GLU A 323 -20.27 -6.61 -25.36
C GLU A 323 -21.08 -7.32 -24.29
#